data_6fec143e39c6dbcccc5350082d02ff58
#
_entry.id   6fec143e39c6dbcccc5350082d02ff58
#
_cell.length_a   1.000
_cell.length_b   1.000
_cell.length_c   1.000
_cell.angle_alpha   90.00
_cell.angle_beta   90.00
_cell.angle_gamma   90.00
#
_symmetry.space_group_name_H-M   'P 1'
#
loop_
_entity.id
_entity.type
_entity.pdbx_description
1 polymer ?
#
loop_
_entity_poly.entity_id
_entity_poly.type
_entity_poly.pdbx_seq_one_letter_code
_entity_poly.pdbx_strand_id
1 'polypeptide(L)'
;MLFRSYKTLGDIALVLYMKVTEYEGCATSTKIRQGMLEQWGKECDEVFQEAILNTYFMSPPRIYRWEQMIFNPEYEGESFMNLGDKCELKKDAMGNCLSTTKKTNGAVAVFLPGVAEQLAYMLDSDFYMVFTSVHEVMIHNDKFVEPEDLQCVLRDTIREATPKEDYLTSRIYQYNRETHKFICVTPLEKDEK
;
A
#
# COMPACT_ATOMS: atom_id res chain seq x y z
N MET A 1 2.58 24.05 17.16
CA MET A 1 1.93 22.90 16.53
C MET A 1 2.62 22.67 15.17
N LEU A 2 3.36 21.60 14.99
CA LEU A 2 3.97 21.29 13.70
C LEU A 2 2.85 20.77 12.78
N PHE A 3 2.37 21.63 11.91
CA PHE A 3 1.43 21.22 10.86
C PHE A 3 2.14 20.28 9.91
N ARG A 4 1.59 19.07 9.77
CA ARG A 4 2.23 18.00 9.04
C ARG A 4 1.50 17.79 7.72
N SER A 5 2.22 17.87 6.59
CA SER A 5 1.70 17.52 5.27
C SER A 5 1.71 16.00 5.05
N TYR A 6 1.27 15.22 6.05
CA TYR A 6 1.15 13.76 5.95
C TYR A 6 0.05 13.21 6.85
N LYS A 7 -0.52 12.07 6.49
CA LYS A 7 -1.45 11.28 7.30
C LYS A 7 -0.73 10.06 7.86
N THR A 8 -1.12 9.59 9.03
CA THR A 8 -0.51 8.43 9.67
C THR A 8 -1.51 7.30 9.88
N LEU A 9 -1.02 6.07 9.71
CA LEU A 9 -1.67 4.86 10.16
C LEU A 9 -0.65 4.09 11.00
N GLY A 10 -0.79 4.12 12.32
CA GLY A 10 0.21 3.54 13.21
C GLY A 10 1.59 4.19 13.00
N ASP A 11 2.59 3.41 12.60
CA ASP A 11 3.95 3.84 12.27
C ASP A 11 4.17 4.14 10.76
N ILE A 12 3.14 3.93 9.94
CA ILE A 12 3.18 4.27 8.52
C ILE A 12 2.77 5.73 8.30
N ALA A 13 3.51 6.44 7.46
CA ALA A 13 3.20 7.80 7.05
C ALA A 13 2.90 7.88 5.54
N LEU A 14 1.72 8.37 5.19
CA LEU A 14 1.36 8.76 3.83
C LEU A 14 1.81 10.18 3.57
N VAL A 15 2.72 10.36 2.62
CA VAL A 15 3.38 11.64 2.35
C VAL A 15 3.04 12.12 0.95
N LEU A 16 2.77 13.43 0.82
CA LEU A 16 2.46 14.06 -0.45
C LEU A 16 3.74 14.42 -1.21
N TYR A 17 3.77 14.03 -2.48
CA TYR A 17 4.80 14.44 -3.45
C TYR A 17 4.16 15.10 -4.67
N MET A 18 4.82 16.14 -5.18
CA MET A 18 4.48 16.78 -6.44
C MET A 18 5.48 16.31 -7.51
N LYS A 19 4.99 15.81 -8.63
CA LYS A 19 5.80 15.50 -9.81
C LYS A 19 6.21 16.82 -10.45
N VAL A 20 7.50 17.05 -10.61
CA VAL A 20 8.07 18.29 -11.18
C VAL A 20 8.29 18.13 -12.67
N THR A 21 8.99 17.08 -13.07
CA THR A 21 9.25 16.79 -14.48
C THR A 21 9.29 15.29 -14.72
N GLU A 22 9.11 14.91 -15.98
CA GLU A 22 9.37 13.56 -16.46
C GLU A 22 10.10 13.66 -17.80
N TYR A 23 11.28 13.07 -17.87
CA TYR A 23 12.10 13.03 -19.07
C TYR A 23 12.68 11.63 -19.23
N GLU A 24 12.49 11.00 -20.40
CA GLU A 24 12.99 9.65 -20.74
C GLU A 24 12.68 8.58 -19.68
N GLY A 25 11.48 8.60 -19.09
CA GLY A 25 11.07 7.65 -18.05
C GLY A 25 11.59 7.94 -16.64
N CYS A 26 12.44 8.97 -16.49
CA CYS A 26 12.90 9.44 -15.18
C CYS A 26 11.99 10.58 -14.69
N ALA A 27 11.26 10.33 -13.58
CA ALA A 27 10.44 11.35 -12.94
C ALA A 27 11.19 11.99 -11.79
N THR A 28 11.24 13.32 -11.76
CA THR A 28 11.64 14.06 -10.57
C THR A 28 10.42 14.50 -9.78
N SER A 29 10.50 14.35 -8.47
CA SER A 29 9.42 14.76 -7.56
C SER A 29 9.97 15.51 -6.36
N THR A 30 9.16 16.36 -5.78
CA THR A 30 9.48 17.05 -4.53
C THR A 30 8.40 16.83 -3.50
N LYS A 31 8.82 16.69 -2.23
CA LYS A 31 7.90 16.55 -1.11
C LYS A 31 7.13 17.85 -0.90
N ILE A 32 5.80 17.77 -0.82
CA ILE A 32 4.96 18.91 -0.49
C ILE A 32 5.14 19.25 0.98
N ARG A 33 5.52 20.51 1.27
CA ARG A 33 5.70 21.05 2.62
C ARG A 33 4.52 21.95 2.99
N GLN A 34 4.28 22.12 4.27
CA GLN A 34 3.22 22.98 4.80
C GLN A 34 3.22 24.39 4.19
N GLY A 35 4.38 25.04 4.10
CA GLY A 35 4.48 26.36 3.52
C GLY A 35 4.07 26.47 2.03
N MET A 36 4.10 25.34 1.29
CA MET A 36 3.59 25.29 -0.08
C MET A 36 2.04 25.27 -0.08
N LEU A 37 1.44 24.54 0.85
CA LEU A 37 -0.03 24.51 1.01
C LEU A 37 -0.57 25.89 1.35
N GLU A 38 0.10 26.60 2.26
CA GLU A 38 -0.23 27.97 2.66
C GLU A 38 -0.15 28.94 1.46
N GLN A 39 0.91 28.84 0.64
CA GLN A 39 1.05 29.64 -0.57
C GLN A 39 -0.04 29.35 -1.61
N TRP A 40 -0.51 28.12 -1.69
CA TRP A 40 -1.60 27.73 -2.60
C TRP A 40 -2.99 28.06 -2.05
N GLY A 41 -3.09 28.44 -0.78
CA GLY A 41 -4.37 28.66 -0.09
C GLY A 41 -5.22 27.39 0.01
N LYS A 42 -4.58 26.20 0.09
CA LYS A 42 -5.23 24.90 0.14
C LYS A 42 -5.06 24.24 1.50
N GLU A 43 -6.12 23.58 1.95
CA GLU A 43 -6.09 22.74 3.14
C GLU A 43 -5.40 21.40 2.82
N CYS A 44 -4.71 20.85 3.84
CA CYS A 44 -3.97 19.59 3.69
C CYS A 44 -4.88 18.43 3.26
N ASP A 45 -6.08 18.32 3.82
CA ASP A 45 -7.03 17.27 3.48
C ASP A 45 -7.54 17.35 2.05
N GLU A 46 -7.75 18.54 1.52
CA GLU A 46 -8.12 18.78 0.12
C GLU A 46 -7.03 18.25 -0.82
N VAL A 47 -5.76 18.62 -0.55
CA VAL A 47 -4.63 18.18 -1.37
C VAL A 47 -4.40 16.67 -1.26
N PHE A 48 -4.66 16.07 -0.10
CA PHE A 48 -4.63 14.61 0.04
C PHE A 48 -5.69 13.92 -0.81
N GLN A 49 -6.91 14.41 -0.85
CA GLN A 49 -7.96 13.83 -1.70
C GLN A 49 -7.60 13.93 -3.18
N GLU A 50 -7.12 15.10 -3.62
CA GLU A 50 -6.64 15.28 -5.00
C GLU A 50 -5.48 14.33 -5.32
N ALA A 51 -4.49 14.20 -4.43
CA ALA A 51 -3.32 13.36 -4.63
C ALA A 51 -3.68 11.86 -4.72
N ILE A 52 -4.59 11.39 -3.88
CA ILE A 52 -5.06 10.00 -3.89
C ILE A 52 -5.78 9.69 -5.20
N LEU A 53 -6.68 10.57 -5.66
CA LEU A 53 -7.35 10.43 -6.94
C LEU A 53 -6.36 10.46 -8.12
N ASN A 54 -5.43 11.41 -8.13
CA ASN A 54 -4.40 11.49 -9.15
C ASN A 54 -3.54 10.24 -9.18
N THR A 55 -3.16 9.70 -8.01
CA THR A 55 -2.38 8.46 -7.91
C THR A 55 -3.17 7.28 -8.49
N TYR A 56 -4.46 7.17 -8.18
CA TYR A 56 -5.33 6.13 -8.72
C TYR A 56 -5.36 6.14 -10.26
N PHE A 57 -5.50 7.31 -10.88
CA PHE A 57 -5.54 7.43 -12.35
C PHE A 57 -4.18 7.27 -13.01
N MET A 58 -3.12 7.77 -12.41
CA MET A 58 -1.77 7.74 -12.99
C MET A 58 -1.04 6.41 -12.76
N SER A 59 -1.43 5.67 -11.74
CA SER A 59 -0.81 4.41 -11.33
C SER A 59 -1.86 3.51 -10.67
N PRO A 60 -2.79 2.95 -11.48
CA PRO A 60 -3.89 2.13 -10.98
C PRO A 60 -3.42 0.93 -10.15
N PRO A 61 -4.23 0.49 -9.15
CA PRO A 61 -3.91 -0.69 -8.36
C PRO A 61 -3.97 -1.96 -9.20
N ARG A 62 -3.11 -2.93 -8.89
CA ARG A 62 -2.99 -4.23 -9.57
C ARG A 62 -2.67 -5.32 -8.57
N ILE A 63 -3.21 -6.53 -8.86
CA ILE A 63 -2.79 -7.77 -8.21
C ILE A 63 -1.70 -8.41 -9.06
N TYR A 64 -0.60 -8.80 -8.42
CA TYR A 64 0.54 -9.42 -9.07
C TYR A 64 0.64 -10.90 -8.71
N ARG A 65 0.95 -11.72 -9.72
CA ARG A 65 1.23 -13.16 -9.59
C ARG A 65 2.73 -13.37 -9.67
N TRP A 66 3.33 -13.92 -8.63
CA TRP A 66 4.77 -14.17 -8.58
C TRP A 66 5.25 -14.99 -9.77
N GLU A 67 4.47 -15.99 -10.15
CA GLU A 67 4.78 -16.87 -11.28
C GLU A 67 4.87 -16.07 -12.59
N GLN A 68 3.97 -15.11 -12.80
CA GLN A 68 3.96 -14.26 -13.97
C GLN A 68 5.10 -13.24 -13.96
N MET A 69 5.42 -12.70 -12.80
CA MET A 69 6.52 -11.72 -12.65
C MET A 69 7.89 -12.32 -13.00
N ILE A 70 8.12 -13.60 -12.68
CA ILE A 70 9.38 -14.29 -12.97
C ILE A 70 9.56 -14.51 -14.48
N PHE A 71 8.49 -14.89 -15.17
CA PHE A 71 8.55 -15.30 -16.59
C PHE A 71 8.26 -14.16 -17.57
N ASN A 72 7.65 -13.07 -17.12
CA ASN A 72 7.27 -11.93 -17.95
C ASN A 72 7.63 -10.60 -17.28
N PRO A 73 8.78 -9.98 -17.60
CA PRO A 73 9.19 -8.70 -17.05
C PRO A 73 8.21 -7.55 -17.36
N GLU A 74 7.46 -7.65 -18.46
CA GLU A 74 6.45 -6.67 -18.88
C GLU A 74 5.07 -6.91 -18.26
N TYR A 75 4.94 -7.89 -17.35
CA TYR A 75 3.68 -8.17 -16.68
C TYR A 75 3.22 -6.99 -15.84
N GLU A 76 2.07 -6.42 -16.22
CA GLU A 76 1.49 -5.22 -15.60
C GLU A 76 0.55 -5.53 -14.42
N GLY A 77 0.42 -6.80 -14.04
CA GLY A 77 -0.53 -7.22 -13.02
C GLY A 77 -1.96 -7.32 -13.53
N GLU A 78 -2.84 -7.85 -12.69
CA GLU A 78 -4.26 -8.06 -12.99
C GLU A 78 -5.10 -6.90 -12.48
N SER A 79 -5.97 -6.36 -13.33
CA SER A 79 -7.00 -5.41 -12.92
C SER A 79 -8.11 -6.11 -12.13
N PHE A 80 -8.62 -5.46 -11.08
CA PHE A 80 -9.67 -6.02 -10.22
C PHE A 80 -10.72 -4.99 -9.79
N MET A 81 -10.58 -3.75 -10.25
CA MET A 81 -11.43 -2.64 -9.82
C MET A 81 -12.64 -2.39 -10.73
N ASN A 82 -12.70 -3.01 -11.92
CA ASN A 82 -13.76 -2.77 -12.89
C ASN A 82 -14.74 -3.93 -12.95
N LEU A 83 -15.99 -3.64 -13.31
CA LEU A 83 -16.96 -4.66 -13.66
C LEU A 83 -16.48 -5.43 -14.90
N GLY A 84 -16.30 -6.74 -14.76
CA GLY A 84 -15.82 -7.60 -15.84
C GLY A 84 -14.34 -7.95 -15.76
N ASP A 85 -13.60 -7.40 -14.81
CA ASP A 85 -12.25 -7.89 -14.49
C ASP A 85 -12.33 -9.37 -14.05
N LYS A 86 -11.39 -10.18 -14.55
CA LYS A 86 -11.34 -11.63 -14.29
C LYS A 86 -10.38 -12.01 -13.17
N CYS A 87 -9.83 -11.04 -12.46
CA CYS A 87 -8.92 -11.29 -11.35
C CYS A 87 -9.64 -12.05 -10.23
N GLU A 88 -9.07 -13.16 -9.80
CA GLU A 88 -9.52 -13.91 -8.63
C GLU A 88 -8.46 -13.84 -7.54
N LEU A 89 -8.85 -13.49 -6.32
CA LEU A 89 -7.94 -13.50 -5.18
C LEU A 89 -7.77 -14.91 -4.63
N LYS A 90 -6.53 -15.26 -4.27
CA LYS A 90 -6.24 -16.43 -3.45
C LYS A 90 -6.87 -16.20 -2.08
N LYS A 91 -7.66 -17.16 -1.62
CA LYS A 91 -8.35 -17.11 -0.31
C LYS A 91 -7.67 -17.98 0.74
N ASP A 92 -6.55 -18.60 0.40
CA ASP A 92 -5.70 -19.41 1.27
C ASP A 92 -4.65 -18.58 2.02
N ALA A 93 -3.75 -19.25 2.73
CA ALA A 93 -2.68 -18.63 3.51
C ALA A 93 -1.60 -17.91 2.67
N MET A 94 -1.53 -18.17 1.34
CA MET A 94 -0.44 -17.62 0.51
C MET A 94 -0.54 -16.11 0.26
N GLY A 95 -1.75 -15.55 0.37
CA GLY A 95 -1.98 -14.13 0.15
C GLY A 95 -1.87 -13.67 -1.31
N ASN A 96 -2.08 -12.37 -1.50
CA ASN A 96 -2.12 -11.72 -2.81
C ASN A 96 -1.23 -10.48 -2.81
N CYS A 97 -0.33 -10.37 -3.76
CA CYS A 97 0.56 -9.21 -3.88
C CYS A 97 -0.20 -8.05 -4.54
N LEU A 98 -0.41 -6.97 -3.79
CA LEU A 98 -1.01 -5.73 -4.26
C LEU A 98 0.09 -4.68 -4.47
N SER A 99 0.09 -4.06 -5.62
CA SER A 99 0.92 -2.91 -5.95
C SER A 99 0.18 -2.01 -6.95
N THR A 100 0.88 -1.08 -7.57
CA THR A 100 0.35 -0.27 -8.68
C THR A 100 1.01 -0.66 -10.00
N THR A 101 0.47 -0.19 -11.13
CA THR A 101 1.08 -0.41 -12.46
C THR A 101 2.53 0.03 -12.54
N LYS A 102 2.95 1.02 -11.76
CA LYS A 102 4.34 1.51 -11.73
C LYS A 102 5.26 0.66 -10.85
N LYS A 103 4.72 -0.18 -9.99
CA LYS A 103 5.45 -1.02 -9.01
C LYS A 103 6.32 -0.22 -8.00
N THR A 104 6.62 1.04 -8.26
CA THR A 104 7.40 1.93 -7.37
C THR A 104 6.47 2.65 -6.40
N ASN A 105 6.75 2.57 -5.10
CA ASN A 105 5.90 3.06 -4.01
C ASN A 105 4.48 2.51 -4.07
N GLY A 106 4.32 1.31 -4.60
CA GLY A 106 3.04 0.70 -4.91
C GLY A 106 2.26 0.20 -3.68
N ALA A 107 2.88 0.13 -2.49
CA ALA A 107 2.17 -0.17 -1.24
C ALA A 107 1.05 0.84 -0.93
N VAL A 108 1.10 2.05 -1.52
CA VAL A 108 0.02 3.04 -1.44
C VAL A 108 -1.30 2.53 -2.02
N ALA A 109 -1.27 1.51 -2.88
CA ALA A 109 -2.43 0.97 -3.58
C ALA A 109 -3.59 0.62 -2.65
N VAL A 110 -3.32 0.08 -1.47
CA VAL A 110 -4.35 -0.32 -0.50
C VAL A 110 -5.14 0.86 0.07
N PHE A 111 -4.57 2.07 0.03
CA PHE A 111 -5.19 3.30 0.51
C PHE A 111 -5.91 4.09 -0.60
N LEU A 112 -5.87 3.61 -1.83
CA LEU A 112 -6.56 4.26 -2.95
C LEU A 112 -8.08 4.03 -2.87
N PRO A 113 -8.90 4.95 -3.42
CA PRO A 113 -10.35 4.93 -3.27
C PRO A 113 -10.98 3.61 -3.73
N GLY A 114 -11.78 3.00 -2.87
CA GLY A 114 -12.53 1.77 -3.15
C GLY A 114 -11.70 0.49 -3.17
N VAL A 115 -10.36 0.58 -3.04
CA VAL A 115 -9.48 -0.60 -3.15
C VAL A 115 -9.68 -1.55 -1.99
N ALA A 116 -9.66 -1.06 -0.77
CA ALA A 116 -9.81 -1.92 0.42
C ALA A 116 -11.21 -2.57 0.46
N GLU A 117 -12.24 -1.81 0.11
CA GLU A 117 -13.61 -2.32 0.00
C GLU A 117 -13.72 -3.43 -1.05
N GLN A 118 -13.13 -3.23 -2.22
CA GLN A 118 -13.15 -4.22 -3.30
C GLN A 118 -12.38 -5.50 -2.92
N LEU A 119 -11.23 -5.37 -2.28
CA LEU A 119 -10.47 -6.52 -1.78
C LEU A 119 -11.25 -7.32 -0.73
N ALA A 120 -11.87 -6.65 0.24
CA ALA A 120 -12.70 -7.29 1.26
C ALA A 120 -13.92 -7.98 0.65
N TYR A 121 -14.55 -7.36 -0.37
CA TYR A 121 -15.65 -7.97 -1.12
C TYR A 121 -15.19 -9.25 -1.84
N MET A 122 -14.06 -9.22 -2.54
CA MET A 122 -13.53 -10.36 -3.29
C MET A 122 -13.09 -11.50 -2.38
N LEU A 123 -12.51 -11.19 -1.20
CA LEU A 123 -12.11 -12.18 -0.19
C LEU A 123 -13.29 -12.73 0.61
N ASP A 124 -14.40 -11.99 0.64
CA ASP A 124 -15.55 -12.23 1.52
C ASP A 124 -15.16 -12.30 3.01
N SER A 125 -14.24 -11.41 3.42
CA SER A 125 -13.72 -11.33 4.80
C SER A 125 -13.08 -9.97 5.06
N ASP A 126 -12.73 -9.72 6.31
CA ASP A 126 -11.66 -8.82 6.69
C ASP A 126 -10.34 -9.34 6.10
N PHE A 127 -9.29 -8.52 6.10
CA PHE A 127 -7.99 -8.99 5.61
C PHE A 127 -6.83 -8.33 6.34
N TYR A 128 -5.73 -9.07 6.43
CA TYR A 128 -4.46 -8.54 6.92
C TYR A 128 -3.63 -7.94 5.79
N MET A 129 -2.91 -6.88 6.13
CA MET A 129 -1.95 -6.19 5.29
C MET A 129 -0.55 -6.39 5.84
N VAL A 130 0.33 -6.96 5.03
CA VAL A 130 1.72 -7.24 5.32
C VAL A 130 2.58 -6.43 4.35
N PHE A 131 3.18 -5.34 4.83
CA PHE A 131 4.00 -4.45 4.01
C PHE A 131 5.43 -4.99 3.90
N THR A 132 5.72 -5.74 2.85
CA THR A 132 7.06 -6.30 2.60
C THR A 132 8.06 -5.22 2.22
N SER A 133 7.58 -4.14 1.61
CA SER A 133 8.37 -2.95 1.29
C SER A 133 7.46 -1.73 1.06
N VAL A 134 8.02 -0.57 0.74
CA VAL A 134 7.25 0.60 0.26
C VAL A 134 6.62 0.35 -1.13
N HIS A 135 7.02 -0.72 -1.83
CA HIS A 135 6.63 -0.99 -3.21
C HIS A 135 5.40 -1.89 -3.33
N GLU A 136 5.08 -2.66 -2.29
CA GLU A 136 4.02 -3.66 -2.33
C GLU A 136 3.47 -3.98 -0.94
N VAL A 137 2.28 -4.54 -0.93
CA VAL A 137 1.64 -5.06 0.27
C VAL A 137 1.02 -6.43 -0.04
N MET A 138 1.25 -7.41 0.81
CA MET A 138 0.59 -8.70 0.75
C MET A 138 -0.74 -8.63 1.49
N ILE A 139 -1.79 -9.09 0.82
CA ILE A 139 -3.17 -9.12 1.32
C ILE A 139 -3.53 -10.55 1.64
N HIS A 140 -3.80 -10.84 2.91
CA HIS A 140 -4.16 -12.17 3.41
C HIS A 140 -5.57 -12.17 3.95
N ASN A 141 -6.34 -13.21 3.62
CA ASN A 141 -7.65 -13.44 4.21
C ASN A 141 -7.49 -13.79 5.70
N ASP A 142 -8.17 -13.05 6.58
CA ASP A 142 -8.02 -13.19 8.03
C ASP A 142 -8.57 -14.51 8.59
N LYS A 143 -9.35 -15.26 7.80
CA LYS A 143 -9.89 -16.57 8.20
C LYS A 143 -8.88 -17.72 8.14
N PHE A 144 -7.72 -17.52 7.50
CA PHE A 144 -6.77 -18.60 7.19
C PHE A 144 -5.38 -18.41 7.78
N VAL A 145 -5.11 -17.27 8.41
CA VAL A 145 -3.79 -16.93 8.96
C VAL A 145 -3.93 -16.16 10.26
N GLU A 146 -2.94 -16.31 11.14
CA GLU A 146 -2.84 -15.54 12.37
C GLU A 146 -1.84 -14.37 12.18
N PRO A 147 -2.11 -13.19 12.75
CA PRO A 147 -1.25 -12.02 12.57
C PRO A 147 0.16 -12.21 13.15
N GLU A 148 0.33 -13.03 14.19
CA GLU A 148 1.63 -13.35 14.80
C GLU A 148 2.50 -14.15 13.84
N ASP A 149 1.92 -15.12 13.13
CA ASP A 149 2.63 -15.93 12.13
C ASP A 149 3.05 -15.06 10.94
N LEU A 150 2.15 -14.20 10.47
CA LEU A 150 2.47 -13.22 9.41
C LEU A 150 3.60 -12.27 9.85
N GLN A 151 3.62 -11.83 11.10
CA GLN A 151 4.66 -10.96 11.62
C GLN A 151 6.03 -11.66 11.64
N CYS A 152 6.07 -12.95 12.02
CA CYS A 152 7.30 -13.74 11.96
C CYS A 152 7.86 -13.83 10.53
N VAL A 153 7.01 -14.18 9.56
CA VAL A 153 7.40 -14.27 8.14
C VAL A 153 7.84 -12.91 7.60
N LEU A 154 7.13 -11.83 7.95
CA LEU A 154 7.49 -10.47 7.54
C LEU A 154 8.88 -10.07 8.03
N ARG A 155 9.23 -10.36 9.28
CA ARG A 155 10.56 -10.07 9.84
C ARG A 155 11.68 -10.78 9.08
N ASP A 156 11.47 -12.06 8.77
CA ASP A 156 12.44 -12.82 8.00
C ASP A 156 12.59 -12.25 6.59
N THR A 157 11.48 -11.91 5.93
CA THR A 157 11.48 -11.26 4.61
C THR A 157 12.22 -9.92 4.63
N ILE A 158 11.95 -9.07 5.61
CA ILE A 158 12.62 -7.77 5.76
C ILE A 158 14.13 -7.96 5.94
N ARG A 159 14.54 -8.89 6.80
CA ARG A 159 15.95 -9.16 7.07
C ARG A 159 16.70 -9.67 5.85
N GLU A 160 16.07 -10.53 5.04
CA GLU A 160 16.72 -11.27 3.97
C GLU A 160 16.61 -10.59 2.59
N ALA A 161 15.51 -9.88 2.34
CA ALA A 161 15.17 -9.44 0.99
C ALA A 161 14.84 -7.94 0.85
N THR A 162 14.51 -7.23 1.94
CA THR A 162 14.09 -5.83 1.83
C THR A 162 15.27 -4.88 2.03
N PRO A 163 15.62 -4.04 1.05
CA PRO A 163 16.59 -2.97 1.24
C PRO A 163 16.16 -2.01 2.36
N LYS A 164 17.12 -1.45 3.10
CA LYS A 164 16.81 -0.55 4.24
C LYS A 164 16.03 0.68 3.83
N GLU A 165 16.27 1.21 2.64
CA GLU A 165 15.57 2.35 2.06
C GLU A 165 14.12 2.05 1.69
N ASP A 166 13.78 0.77 1.46
CA ASP A 166 12.46 0.31 1.10
C ASP A 166 11.66 -0.22 2.29
N TYR A 167 12.29 -0.26 3.48
CA TYR A 167 11.63 -0.67 4.71
C TYR A 167 10.49 0.28 5.08
N LEU A 168 9.32 -0.27 5.40
CA LEU A 168 8.15 0.50 5.81
C LEU A 168 7.75 0.24 7.25
N THR A 169 7.47 -1.01 7.61
CA THR A 169 7.04 -1.41 8.96
C THR A 169 7.24 -2.91 9.16
N SER A 170 7.41 -3.35 10.42
CA SER A 170 7.37 -4.77 10.81
C SER A 170 6.04 -5.18 11.45
N ARG A 171 5.02 -4.31 11.38
CA ARG A 171 3.72 -4.52 12.01
C ARG A 171 2.71 -5.04 11.01
N ILE A 172 1.74 -5.81 11.52
CA ILE A 172 0.60 -6.27 10.72
C ILE A 172 -0.57 -5.33 10.95
N TYR A 173 -1.24 -4.99 9.87
CA TYR A 173 -2.45 -4.18 9.87
C TYR A 173 -3.62 -5.01 9.36
N GLN A 174 -4.84 -4.67 9.79
CA GLN A 174 -6.08 -5.27 9.32
C GLN A 174 -7.00 -4.20 8.77
N TYR A 175 -7.69 -4.51 7.69
CA TYR A 175 -8.86 -3.77 7.24
C TYR A 175 -10.13 -4.48 7.71
N ASN A 176 -10.97 -3.75 8.43
CA ASN A 176 -12.26 -4.25 8.87
C ASN A 176 -13.37 -3.79 7.90
N ARG A 177 -14.04 -4.75 7.27
CA ARG A 177 -15.04 -4.52 6.22
C ARG A 177 -16.33 -3.87 6.71
N GLU A 178 -16.67 -4.06 7.98
CA GLU A 178 -17.91 -3.49 8.54
C GLU A 178 -17.73 -2.02 8.92
N THR A 179 -16.58 -1.69 9.50
CA THR A 179 -16.31 -0.32 9.98
C THR A 179 -15.54 0.52 8.96
N HIS A 180 -15.06 -0.08 7.87
CA HIS A 180 -14.20 0.54 6.85
C HIS A 180 -12.93 1.17 7.44
N LYS A 181 -12.34 0.54 8.48
CA LYS A 181 -11.18 1.06 9.18
C LYS A 181 -9.98 0.15 9.05
N PHE A 182 -8.84 0.81 8.95
CA PHE A 182 -7.54 0.17 9.10
C PHE A 182 -7.12 0.22 10.57
N ILE A 183 -6.72 -0.91 11.13
CA ILE A 183 -6.24 -1.03 12.51
C ILE A 183 -4.89 -1.77 12.52
N CYS A 184 -4.03 -1.42 13.45
CA CYS A 184 -2.82 -2.18 13.70
C CYS A 184 -3.12 -3.30 14.68
N VAL A 185 -2.81 -4.56 14.32
CA VAL A 185 -3.16 -5.74 15.14
C VAL A 185 -1.97 -6.32 15.90
N THR A 186 -0.75 -5.94 15.55
CA THR A 186 0.45 -6.37 16.28
C THR A 186 1.07 -5.25 17.09
N PRO A 187 1.61 -5.51 18.30
CA PRO A 187 2.23 -4.49 19.12
C PRO A 187 3.51 -3.94 18.47
N LEU A 188 3.91 -2.72 18.90
CA LEU A 188 5.28 -2.24 18.67
C LEU A 188 6.24 -3.15 19.44
N GLU A 189 7.25 -3.66 18.76
CA GLU A 189 8.36 -4.31 19.46
C GLU A 189 9.04 -3.27 20.34
N LYS A 190 9.28 -3.65 21.60
CA LYS A 190 10.26 -2.93 22.39
C LYS A 190 11.61 -3.28 21.78
N ASP A 191 12.30 -2.28 21.24
CA ASP A 191 13.68 -2.44 20.81
C ASP A 191 14.43 -3.22 21.90
N GLU A 192 14.80 -4.45 21.63
CA GLU A 192 15.80 -5.15 22.44
C GLU A 192 17.12 -4.38 22.23
N LYS A 193 17.49 -3.64 23.27
CA LYS A 193 18.72 -2.86 23.33
C LYS A 193 19.93 -3.76 23.43
#